data_ae5061ba68521a7cd9cc022fa82e881b
#
_entry.id   ae5061ba68521a7cd9cc022fa82e881b
#
_cell.length_a   1.000
_cell.length_b   1.000
_cell.length_c   1.000
_cell.angle_alpha   90.00
_cell.angle_beta   90.00
_cell.angle_gamma   90.00
#
_symmetry.space_group_name_H-M   'P 1'
#
loop_
_entity.id
_entity.type
_entity.pdbx_description
1 polymer ?
#
loop_
_entity_poly.entity_id
_entity_poly.type
_entity_poly.pdbx_seq_one_letter_code
_entity_poly.pdbx_strand_id
1 'polypeptide(L)'
;MTNLSKGFGDHLLIDDLSFTLPPAGIVGVIGGNGAGKTTLFRMLTAASNGDADPAANPDSGEIQVGTTVEMGYVDQSRESLDPERTVYQEITDDHDFIQVGKREMNGRAYVASFNFKGSDQQKKVGDLSGGERNRVHLAKVLKSGANLLLLDEPTNDLDVDTLRALESGLESYPGCAVIISHDRWFLDRVATHVLAFEGNSQVRWFEGNFSEYEAARKKELGSEATPTRMKYKPLSRG
;
A
#
# COMPACT_ATOMS: atom_id res chain seq x y z
N MET A 1 -11.68 9.14 -7.26
CA MET A 1 -11.23 10.49 -6.89
C MET A 1 -11.43 11.42 -8.05
N THR A 2 -11.82 12.67 -7.79
CA THR A 2 -12.12 13.65 -8.85
C THR A 2 -11.56 15.00 -8.43
N ASN A 3 -10.68 15.56 -9.28
CA ASN A 3 -10.05 16.88 -9.13
C ASN A 3 -9.43 17.14 -7.75
N LEU A 4 -8.76 16.11 -7.20
CA LEU A 4 -8.19 16.14 -5.87
C LEU A 4 -6.96 17.03 -5.82
N SER A 5 -6.93 17.98 -4.89
CA SER A 5 -5.73 18.77 -4.59
C SER A 5 -5.46 18.79 -3.09
N LYS A 6 -4.18 18.75 -2.71
CA LYS A 6 -3.73 18.77 -1.32
C LYS A 6 -2.38 19.44 -1.20
N GLY A 7 -2.29 20.34 -0.21
CA GLY A 7 -1.04 21.00 0.17
C GLY A 7 -0.91 21.19 1.68
N PHE A 8 0.27 21.60 2.11
CA PHE A 8 0.55 22.00 3.50
C PHE A 8 1.38 23.28 3.50
N GLY A 9 0.86 24.31 4.17
CA GLY A 9 1.49 25.64 4.13
C GLY A 9 1.63 26.14 2.70
N ASP A 10 2.83 26.47 2.25
CA ASP A 10 3.10 26.96 0.90
C ASP A 10 3.48 25.83 -0.10
N HIS A 11 3.36 24.57 0.30
CA HIS A 11 3.73 23.43 -0.52
C HIS A 11 2.49 22.68 -1.01
N LEU A 12 2.18 22.80 -2.31
CA LEU A 12 1.20 21.95 -2.98
C LEU A 12 1.84 20.58 -3.27
N LEU A 13 1.24 19.50 -2.77
CA LEU A 13 1.73 18.12 -2.98
C LEU A 13 1.04 17.44 -4.16
N ILE A 14 -0.27 17.63 -4.28
CA ILE A 14 -1.11 17.01 -5.30
C ILE A 14 -1.93 18.13 -5.95
N ASP A 15 -1.94 18.19 -7.27
CA ASP A 15 -2.64 19.19 -8.07
C ASP A 15 -3.56 18.47 -9.09
N ASP A 16 -4.88 18.63 -8.92
CA ASP A 16 -5.92 18.16 -9.86
C ASP A 16 -5.84 16.65 -10.20
N LEU A 17 -5.65 15.79 -9.19
CA LEU A 17 -5.57 14.35 -9.39
C LEU A 17 -6.96 13.73 -9.56
N SER A 18 -7.18 13.04 -10.67
CA SER A 18 -8.40 12.26 -10.91
C SER A 18 -8.07 10.84 -11.37
N PHE A 19 -8.60 9.83 -10.70
CA PHE A 19 -8.53 8.44 -11.12
C PHE A 19 -9.58 7.58 -10.41
N THR A 20 -9.81 6.38 -10.96
CA THR A 20 -10.67 5.35 -10.36
C THR A 20 -9.86 4.07 -10.20
N LEU A 21 -9.93 3.46 -9.02
CA LEU A 21 -9.30 2.15 -8.80
C LEU A 21 -10.01 1.08 -9.64
N PRO A 22 -9.29 0.36 -10.50
CA PRO A 22 -9.89 -0.69 -11.31
C PRO A 22 -10.20 -1.92 -10.45
N PRO A 23 -11.28 -2.65 -10.74
CA PRO A 23 -11.58 -3.91 -10.06
C PRO A 23 -10.41 -4.90 -10.17
N ALA A 24 -10.02 -5.51 -9.05
CA ALA A 24 -8.88 -6.42 -8.94
C ALA A 24 -7.54 -5.81 -9.41
N GLY A 25 -7.44 -4.49 -9.51
CA GLY A 25 -6.20 -3.79 -9.90
C GLY A 25 -5.23 -3.66 -8.74
N ILE A 26 -3.95 -3.80 -9.05
CA ILE A 26 -2.86 -3.52 -8.12
C ILE A 26 -2.17 -2.25 -8.59
N VAL A 27 -2.24 -1.20 -7.77
CA VAL A 27 -1.70 0.13 -8.09
C VAL A 27 -0.41 0.35 -7.33
N GLY A 28 0.71 0.41 -8.04
CA GLY A 28 2.00 0.80 -7.49
C GLY A 28 2.10 2.33 -7.38
N VAL A 29 2.31 2.85 -6.18
CA VAL A 29 2.50 4.29 -5.93
C VAL A 29 3.98 4.58 -5.81
N ILE A 30 4.50 5.38 -6.73
CA ILE A 30 5.92 5.72 -6.81
C ILE A 30 6.16 7.21 -6.71
N GLY A 31 7.36 7.58 -6.33
CA GLY A 31 7.77 8.98 -6.21
C GLY A 31 8.79 9.17 -5.09
N GLY A 32 9.43 10.32 -5.04
CA GLY A 32 10.44 10.60 -4.02
C GLY A 32 9.87 10.73 -2.61
N ASN A 33 10.75 10.81 -1.63
CA ASN A 33 10.36 11.04 -0.24
C ASN A 33 9.72 12.44 -0.10
N GLY A 34 8.65 12.53 0.67
CA GLY A 34 7.91 13.79 0.85
C GLY A 34 7.01 14.19 -0.31
N ALA A 35 6.89 13.37 -1.38
CA ALA A 35 6.06 13.71 -2.56
C ALA A 35 4.56 13.77 -2.29
N GLY A 36 4.08 13.25 -1.16
CA GLY A 36 2.66 13.22 -0.82
C GLY A 36 2.04 11.81 -0.84
N LYS A 37 2.84 10.75 -1.05
CA LYS A 37 2.34 9.36 -1.11
C LYS A 37 1.58 8.94 0.17
N THR A 38 2.21 9.10 1.33
CA THR A 38 1.58 8.80 2.64
C THR A 38 0.40 9.74 2.93
N THR A 39 0.45 10.99 2.42
CA THR A 39 -0.69 11.92 2.51
C THR A 39 -1.88 11.39 1.73
N LEU A 40 -1.66 10.85 0.53
CA LEU A 40 -2.72 10.20 -0.24
C LEU A 40 -3.36 9.03 0.54
N PHE A 41 -2.54 8.19 1.18
CA PHE A 41 -3.04 7.08 2.00
C PHE A 41 -3.87 7.56 3.19
N ARG A 42 -3.41 8.60 3.88
CA ARG A 42 -4.19 9.23 4.98
C ARG A 42 -5.54 9.75 4.50
N MET A 43 -5.59 10.41 3.35
CA MET A 43 -6.85 10.89 2.77
C MET A 43 -7.80 9.75 2.40
N LEU A 44 -7.28 8.64 1.84
CA LEU A 44 -8.07 7.45 1.54
C LEU A 44 -8.66 6.82 2.81
N THR A 45 -7.82 6.68 3.84
CA THR A 45 -8.24 6.12 5.13
C THR A 45 -9.28 7.02 5.81
N ALA A 46 -9.05 8.33 5.83
CA ALA A 46 -9.98 9.30 6.39
C ALA A 46 -11.34 9.26 5.68
N ALA A 47 -11.34 9.21 4.35
CA ALA A 47 -12.57 9.12 3.57
C ALA A 47 -13.34 7.82 3.83
N SER A 48 -12.64 6.71 4.08
CA SER A 48 -13.27 5.43 4.43
C SER A 48 -13.87 5.43 5.84
N ASN A 49 -13.21 6.08 6.78
CA ASN A 49 -13.62 6.11 8.19
C ASN A 49 -14.56 7.27 8.53
N GLY A 50 -14.80 8.19 7.59
CA GLY A 50 -15.57 9.41 7.84
C GLY A 50 -14.85 10.38 8.77
N ASP A 51 -13.52 10.40 8.75
CA ASP A 51 -12.70 11.29 9.58
C ASP A 51 -12.82 12.73 9.07
N ALA A 52 -13.13 13.65 9.97
CA ALA A 52 -13.30 15.07 9.67
C ALA A 52 -12.01 15.90 9.85
N ASP A 53 -10.86 15.29 10.18
CA ASP A 53 -9.59 16.02 10.33
C ASP A 53 -9.21 16.71 9.01
N PRO A 54 -9.14 18.06 8.96
CA PRO A 54 -8.74 18.77 7.74
C PRO A 54 -7.35 18.39 7.22
N ALA A 55 -6.44 17.94 8.10
CA ALA A 55 -5.11 17.50 7.69
C ALA A 55 -5.16 16.18 6.89
N ALA A 56 -6.16 15.35 7.17
CA ALA A 56 -6.39 14.07 6.51
C ALA A 56 -7.39 14.14 5.34
N ASN A 57 -8.00 15.31 5.08
CA ASN A 57 -8.95 15.52 4.00
C ASN A 57 -8.33 16.34 2.85
N PRO A 58 -8.83 16.23 1.61
CA PRO A 58 -8.38 17.07 0.50
C PRO A 58 -8.73 18.53 0.73
N ASP A 59 -7.93 19.45 0.17
CA ASP A 59 -8.21 20.88 0.19
C ASP A 59 -9.25 21.25 -0.88
N SER A 60 -9.29 20.48 -2.00
CA SER A 60 -10.32 20.55 -3.01
C SER A 60 -10.50 19.20 -3.70
N GLY A 61 -11.63 19.03 -4.41
CA GLY A 61 -12.00 17.78 -5.04
C GLY A 61 -12.69 16.81 -4.08
N GLU A 62 -12.89 15.57 -4.52
CA GLU A 62 -13.66 14.57 -3.80
C GLU A 62 -13.02 13.18 -3.85
N ILE A 63 -13.03 12.49 -2.71
CA ILE A 63 -12.74 11.06 -2.62
C ILE A 63 -14.06 10.33 -2.36
N GLN A 64 -14.49 9.55 -3.33
CA GLN A 64 -15.69 8.75 -3.22
C GLN A 64 -15.31 7.29 -2.92
N VAL A 65 -15.71 6.80 -1.76
CA VAL A 65 -15.53 5.40 -1.35
C VAL A 65 -16.87 4.67 -1.52
N GLY A 66 -16.84 3.55 -2.22
CA GLY A 66 -18.05 2.73 -2.41
C GLY A 66 -18.56 2.14 -1.10
N THR A 67 -19.85 2.00 -0.95
CA THR A 67 -20.51 1.52 0.30
C THR A 67 -20.13 0.08 0.67
N THR A 68 -19.61 -0.70 -0.26
CA THR A 68 -19.17 -2.09 -0.06
C THR A 68 -17.66 -2.22 0.10
N VAL A 69 -16.93 -1.09 0.15
CA VAL A 69 -15.48 -1.11 0.33
C VAL A 69 -15.15 -1.37 1.80
N GLU A 70 -14.46 -2.48 2.03
CA GLU A 70 -13.81 -2.83 3.29
C GLU A 70 -12.31 -2.63 3.12
N MET A 71 -11.77 -1.60 3.80
CA MET A 71 -10.37 -1.21 3.65
C MET A 71 -9.50 -1.88 4.71
N GLY A 72 -8.45 -2.56 4.27
CA GLY A 72 -7.36 -3.02 5.10
C GLY A 72 -6.13 -2.13 4.92
N TYR A 73 -5.58 -1.60 6.00
CA TYR A 73 -4.41 -0.74 5.96
C TYR A 73 -3.24 -1.36 6.72
N VAL A 74 -2.11 -1.50 6.06
CA VAL A 74 -0.83 -1.84 6.68
C VAL A 74 0.04 -0.61 6.65
N ASP A 75 0.17 0.04 7.80
CA ASP A 75 1.10 1.12 8.00
C ASP A 75 2.33 0.63 8.80
N GLN A 76 3.31 1.51 8.97
CA GLN A 76 4.45 1.25 9.82
C GLN A 76 4.13 1.38 11.33
N SER A 77 2.92 1.83 11.69
CA SER A 77 2.48 1.93 13.08
C SER A 77 1.96 0.56 13.56
N ARG A 78 2.71 -0.07 14.41
CA ARG A 78 2.64 -1.47 14.87
C ARG A 78 1.62 -1.71 15.97
N GLU A 79 0.59 -0.86 16.10
CA GLU A 79 -0.25 -0.80 17.29
C GLU A 79 -1.42 -1.80 17.35
N SER A 80 -1.66 -2.56 16.27
CA SER A 80 -2.84 -3.43 16.18
C SER A 80 -2.61 -4.90 16.54
N LEU A 81 -1.39 -5.28 16.95
CA LEU A 81 -1.06 -6.65 17.30
C LEU A 81 -1.08 -6.85 18.81
N ASP A 82 -1.72 -7.95 19.28
CA ASP A 82 -1.74 -8.31 20.71
C ASP A 82 -0.40 -8.95 21.11
N PRO A 83 0.41 -8.30 21.98
CA PRO A 83 1.72 -8.79 22.37
C PRO A 83 1.67 -10.11 23.14
N GLU A 84 0.54 -10.47 23.77
CA GLU A 84 0.41 -11.69 24.58
C GLU A 84 0.02 -12.92 23.76
N ARG A 85 -0.52 -12.73 22.56
CA ARG A 85 -0.86 -13.83 21.65
C ARG A 85 0.39 -14.40 20.99
N THR A 86 0.35 -15.68 20.65
CA THR A 86 1.38 -16.27 19.78
C THR A 86 1.20 -15.81 18.33
N VAL A 87 2.24 -15.91 17.52
CA VAL A 87 2.19 -15.62 16.08
C VAL A 87 1.04 -16.39 15.41
N TYR A 88 0.92 -17.68 15.75
CA TYR A 88 -0.15 -18.51 15.21
C TYR A 88 -1.52 -17.98 15.59
N GLN A 89 -1.76 -17.70 16.85
CA GLN A 89 -3.02 -17.15 17.35
C GLN A 89 -3.36 -15.82 16.72
N GLU A 90 -2.38 -14.92 16.63
CA GLU A 90 -2.57 -13.58 16.11
C GLU A 90 -2.95 -13.57 14.62
N ILE A 91 -2.37 -14.48 13.83
CA ILE A 91 -2.66 -14.59 12.41
C ILE A 91 -3.92 -15.39 12.13
N THR A 92 -4.14 -16.52 12.83
CA THR A 92 -5.18 -17.49 12.47
C THR A 92 -6.44 -17.40 13.32
N ASP A 93 -6.41 -16.66 14.44
CA ASP A 93 -7.47 -16.65 15.46
C ASP A 93 -7.76 -18.07 16.01
N ASP A 94 -6.72 -18.88 16.17
CA ASP A 94 -6.75 -20.29 16.61
C ASP A 94 -7.51 -21.25 15.66
N HIS A 95 -7.78 -20.83 14.42
CA HIS A 95 -8.40 -21.70 13.43
C HIS A 95 -7.36 -22.55 12.69
N ASP A 96 -7.58 -23.86 12.60
CA ASP A 96 -6.72 -24.77 11.84
C ASP A 96 -6.81 -24.53 10.33
N PHE A 97 -7.97 -24.10 9.84
CA PHE A 97 -8.20 -23.68 8.48
C PHE A 97 -8.68 -22.25 8.43
N ILE A 98 -8.12 -21.48 7.52
CA ILE A 98 -8.42 -20.06 7.33
C ILE A 98 -8.79 -19.76 5.90
N GLN A 99 -9.65 -18.78 5.72
CA GLN A 99 -9.99 -18.26 4.39
C GLN A 99 -8.99 -17.17 3.99
N VAL A 100 -8.36 -17.34 2.82
CA VAL A 100 -7.47 -16.33 2.23
C VAL A 100 -7.97 -16.03 0.83
N GLY A 101 -8.64 -14.91 0.68
CA GLY A 101 -9.39 -14.62 -0.54
C GLY A 101 -10.47 -15.68 -0.79
N LYS A 102 -10.40 -16.34 -1.95
CA LYS A 102 -11.33 -17.41 -2.35
C LYS A 102 -10.87 -18.83 -1.97
N ARG A 103 -9.73 -18.96 -1.29
CA ARG A 103 -9.12 -20.26 -0.98
C ARG A 103 -9.15 -20.53 0.52
N GLU A 104 -9.52 -21.76 0.89
CA GLU A 104 -9.30 -22.28 2.23
C GLU A 104 -7.89 -22.87 2.31
N MET A 105 -7.15 -22.50 3.37
CA MET A 105 -5.77 -22.94 3.60
C MET A 105 -5.58 -23.43 5.02
N ASN A 106 -4.65 -24.39 5.20
CA ASN A 106 -4.22 -24.78 6.54
C ASN A 106 -3.49 -23.59 7.21
N GLY A 107 -3.92 -23.20 8.41
CA GLY A 107 -3.40 -22.06 9.13
C GLY A 107 -1.90 -22.13 9.40
N ARG A 108 -1.37 -23.32 9.78
CA ARG A 108 0.08 -23.50 10.01
C ARG A 108 0.89 -23.33 8.72
N ALA A 109 0.37 -23.82 7.59
CA ALA A 109 1.02 -23.65 6.29
C ALA A 109 1.01 -22.18 5.85
N TYR A 110 -0.09 -21.47 6.09
CA TYR A 110 -0.18 -20.03 5.81
C TYR A 110 0.82 -19.22 6.65
N VAL A 111 0.86 -19.46 7.96
CA VAL A 111 1.82 -18.80 8.87
C VAL A 111 3.26 -19.12 8.49
N ALA A 112 3.55 -20.36 8.04
CA ALA A 112 4.87 -20.76 7.58
C ALA A 112 5.30 -20.04 6.29
N SER A 113 4.37 -19.64 5.41
CA SER A 113 4.68 -18.86 4.19
C SER A 113 5.23 -17.46 4.50
N PHE A 114 4.91 -16.91 5.68
CA PHE A 114 5.50 -15.67 6.20
C PHE A 114 6.77 -15.91 7.04
N ASN A 115 7.44 -17.02 6.80
CA ASN A 115 8.72 -17.40 7.43
C ASN A 115 8.65 -17.62 8.95
N PHE A 116 7.47 -18.01 9.49
CA PHE A 116 7.32 -18.49 10.84
C PHE A 116 7.18 -20.03 10.83
N LYS A 117 8.30 -20.73 10.94
CA LYS A 117 8.36 -22.20 10.81
C LYS A 117 8.47 -22.87 12.18
N GLY A 118 7.82 -24.02 12.35
CA GLY A 118 7.94 -24.84 13.55
C GLY A 118 7.64 -24.08 14.85
N SER A 119 8.62 -23.99 15.75
CA SER A 119 8.49 -23.31 17.05
C SER A 119 8.28 -21.80 16.95
N ASP A 120 8.66 -21.15 15.84
CA ASP A 120 8.48 -19.70 15.69
C ASP A 120 7.01 -19.29 15.73
N GLN A 121 6.11 -20.19 15.32
CA GLN A 121 4.66 -19.96 15.39
C GLN A 121 4.13 -19.84 16.82
N GLN A 122 4.89 -20.34 17.80
CA GLN A 122 4.53 -20.28 19.23
C GLN A 122 5.18 -19.11 19.97
N LYS A 123 6.05 -18.33 19.31
CA LYS A 123 6.60 -17.11 19.89
C LYS A 123 5.48 -16.11 20.16
N LYS A 124 5.56 -15.39 21.28
CA LYS A 124 4.66 -14.26 21.53
C LYS A 124 4.98 -13.12 20.58
N VAL A 125 3.95 -12.41 20.13
CA VAL A 125 4.09 -11.23 19.27
C VAL A 125 4.93 -10.15 19.95
N GLY A 126 4.83 -10.00 21.26
CA GLY A 126 5.63 -9.07 22.07
C GLY A 126 7.14 -9.30 21.98
N ASP A 127 7.56 -10.57 21.78
CA ASP A 127 8.97 -10.96 21.72
C ASP A 127 9.58 -10.81 20.31
N LEU A 128 8.78 -10.47 19.30
CA LEU A 128 9.21 -10.37 17.92
C LEU A 128 10.00 -9.08 17.66
N SER A 129 10.96 -9.19 16.74
CA SER A 129 11.62 -8.02 16.13
C SER A 129 10.63 -7.17 15.33
N GLY A 130 11.05 -5.97 14.96
CA GLY A 130 10.22 -5.08 14.13
C GLY A 130 9.82 -5.69 12.79
N GLY A 131 10.78 -6.32 12.08
CA GLY A 131 10.53 -7.00 10.81
C GLY A 131 9.60 -8.20 10.95
N GLU A 132 9.74 -9.00 12.05
CA GLU A 132 8.83 -10.11 12.33
C GLU A 132 7.40 -9.61 12.59
N ARG A 133 7.21 -8.55 13.38
CA ARG A 133 5.88 -7.94 13.59
C ARG A 133 5.26 -7.44 12.28
N ASN A 134 6.06 -6.85 11.39
CA ASN A 134 5.57 -6.43 10.08
C ASN A 134 5.05 -7.62 9.25
N ARG A 135 5.74 -8.77 9.28
CA ARG A 135 5.27 -10.00 8.62
C ARG A 135 3.97 -10.53 9.20
N VAL A 136 3.81 -10.49 10.54
CA VAL A 136 2.55 -10.87 11.21
C VAL A 136 1.41 -9.96 10.77
N HIS A 137 1.65 -8.65 10.78
CA HIS A 137 0.65 -7.67 10.35
C HIS A 137 0.24 -7.89 8.89
N LEU A 138 1.21 -8.07 8.00
CA LEU A 138 0.97 -8.33 6.58
C LEU A 138 0.13 -9.61 6.38
N ALA A 139 0.50 -10.72 7.05
CA ALA A 139 -0.27 -11.96 7.01
C ALA A 139 -1.72 -11.76 7.49
N LYS A 140 -1.90 -10.99 8.55
CA LYS A 140 -3.22 -10.70 9.14
C LYS A 140 -4.10 -9.89 8.18
N VAL A 141 -3.54 -8.86 7.57
CA VAL A 141 -4.29 -8.00 6.64
C VAL A 141 -4.65 -8.73 5.34
N LEU A 142 -3.76 -9.53 4.78
CA LEU A 142 -4.06 -10.34 3.60
C LEU A 142 -5.18 -11.38 3.84
N LYS A 143 -5.34 -11.82 5.10
CA LYS A 143 -6.42 -12.74 5.52
C LYS A 143 -7.72 -12.00 5.88
N SER A 144 -7.69 -10.72 6.18
CA SER A 144 -8.80 -9.97 6.84
C SER A 144 -10.14 -9.96 6.11
N GLY A 145 -10.14 -10.33 4.83
CA GLY A 145 -11.34 -10.23 3.98
C GLY A 145 -11.60 -8.82 3.42
N ALA A 146 -10.76 -7.84 3.75
CA ALA A 146 -10.81 -6.53 3.11
C ALA A 146 -10.82 -6.67 1.58
N ASN A 147 -11.48 -5.77 0.86
CA ASN A 147 -11.52 -5.77 -0.60
C ASN A 147 -10.75 -4.59 -1.23
N LEU A 148 -10.18 -3.73 -0.39
CA LEU A 148 -9.19 -2.72 -0.76
C LEU A 148 -8.05 -2.74 0.26
N LEU A 149 -6.83 -3.05 -0.20
CA LEU A 149 -5.62 -3.02 0.62
C LEU A 149 -4.82 -1.74 0.36
N LEU A 150 -4.41 -1.08 1.43
CA LEU A 150 -3.41 -0.01 1.40
C LEU A 150 -2.14 -0.53 2.09
N LEU A 151 -1.05 -0.64 1.34
CA LEU A 151 0.23 -1.16 1.84
C LEU A 151 1.30 -0.06 1.72
N ASP A 152 1.79 0.44 2.86
CA ASP A 152 2.85 1.47 2.89
C ASP A 152 4.20 0.82 3.16
N GLU A 153 5.05 0.75 2.12
CA GLU A 153 6.38 0.14 2.12
C GLU A 153 6.40 -1.30 2.68
N PRO A 154 5.51 -2.20 2.19
CA PRO A 154 5.38 -3.55 2.74
C PRO A 154 6.62 -4.43 2.48
N THR A 155 7.48 -4.04 1.55
CA THR A 155 8.70 -4.77 1.17
C THR A 155 9.89 -4.48 2.08
N ASN A 156 9.80 -3.46 2.95
CA ASN A 156 10.89 -3.11 3.85
C ASN A 156 11.16 -4.24 4.86
N ASP A 157 12.42 -4.58 5.03
CA ASP A 157 12.91 -5.62 5.95
C ASP A 157 12.36 -7.03 5.69
N LEU A 158 11.80 -7.31 4.49
CA LEU A 158 11.37 -8.64 4.11
C LEU A 158 12.52 -9.47 3.55
N ASP A 159 12.61 -10.74 3.97
CA ASP A 159 13.42 -11.73 3.30
C ASP A 159 12.75 -12.23 2.01
N VAL A 160 13.52 -12.92 1.16
CA VAL A 160 13.07 -13.38 -0.18
C VAL A 160 11.84 -14.29 -0.10
N ASP A 161 11.76 -15.16 0.92
CA ASP A 161 10.64 -16.09 1.06
C ASP A 161 9.35 -15.34 1.42
N THR A 162 9.45 -14.37 2.32
CA THR A 162 8.31 -13.51 2.71
C THR A 162 7.88 -12.60 1.55
N LEU A 163 8.83 -12.06 0.77
CA LEU A 163 8.51 -11.26 -0.42
C LEU A 163 7.71 -12.09 -1.45
N ARG A 164 8.11 -13.36 -1.68
CA ARG A 164 7.36 -14.28 -2.55
C ARG A 164 5.97 -14.61 -2.01
N ALA A 165 5.84 -14.74 -0.68
CA ALA A 165 4.53 -14.96 -0.07
C ALA A 165 3.61 -13.75 -0.27
N LEU A 166 4.14 -12.53 -0.13
CA LEU A 166 3.42 -11.29 -0.42
C LEU A 166 2.98 -11.22 -1.89
N GLU A 167 3.90 -11.48 -2.83
CA GLU A 167 3.60 -11.49 -4.26
C GLU A 167 2.47 -12.48 -4.58
N SER A 168 2.61 -13.73 -4.12
CA SER A 168 1.58 -14.76 -4.34
C SER A 168 0.23 -14.43 -3.68
N GLY A 169 0.27 -13.79 -2.51
CA GLY A 169 -0.92 -13.29 -1.82
C GLY A 169 -1.63 -12.23 -2.64
N LEU A 170 -0.89 -11.26 -3.18
CA LEU A 170 -1.43 -10.19 -4.03
C LEU A 170 -1.96 -10.70 -5.37
N GLU A 171 -1.25 -11.62 -6.05
CA GLU A 171 -1.70 -12.24 -7.29
C GLU A 171 -3.03 -12.98 -7.14
N SER A 172 -3.26 -13.60 -5.99
CA SER A 172 -4.50 -14.34 -5.70
C SER A 172 -5.56 -13.47 -4.99
N TYR A 173 -5.25 -12.22 -4.70
CA TYR A 173 -6.15 -11.32 -3.98
C TYR A 173 -7.32 -10.89 -4.87
N PRO A 174 -8.58 -11.08 -4.42
CA PRO A 174 -9.75 -10.81 -5.25
C PRO A 174 -10.16 -9.33 -5.29
N GLY A 175 -9.55 -8.49 -4.45
CA GLY A 175 -9.83 -7.06 -4.32
C GLY A 175 -8.80 -6.18 -5.02
N CYS A 176 -8.85 -4.88 -4.74
CA CYS A 176 -7.85 -3.92 -5.19
C CYS A 176 -6.74 -3.75 -4.15
N ALA A 177 -5.53 -3.45 -4.58
CA ALA A 177 -4.44 -3.05 -3.71
C ALA A 177 -3.79 -1.77 -4.19
N VAL A 178 -3.46 -0.86 -3.26
CA VAL A 178 -2.65 0.33 -3.52
C VAL A 178 -1.40 0.21 -2.68
N ILE A 179 -0.25 0.22 -3.31
CA ILE A 179 1.02 -0.16 -2.69
C ILE A 179 2.04 0.95 -2.91
N ILE A 180 2.46 1.61 -1.84
CA ILE A 180 3.64 2.46 -1.86
C ILE A 180 4.86 1.55 -1.72
N SER A 181 5.79 1.58 -2.66
CA SER A 181 7.07 0.87 -2.54
C SER A 181 8.18 1.55 -3.32
N HIS A 182 9.40 1.45 -2.80
CA HIS A 182 10.62 1.80 -3.50
C HIS A 182 11.26 0.61 -4.23
N ASP A 183 10.74 -0.60 -4.02
CA ASP A 183 11.19 -1.80 -4.72
C ASP A 183 10.56 -1.90 -6.11
N ARG A 184 11.34 -1.47 -7.11
CA ARG A 184 10.92 -1.44 -8.51
C ARG A 184 10.67 -2.83 -9.08
N TRP A 185 11.47 -3.83 -8.65
CA TRP A 185 11.35 -5.21 -9.10
C TRP A 185 10.07 -5.85 -8.59
N PHE A 186 9.71 -5.56 -7.34
CA PHE A 186 8.46 -5.98 -6.77
C PHE A 186 7.27 -5.35 -7.51
N LEU A 187 7.27 -4.03 -7.68
CA LEU A 187 6.19 -3.33 -8.38
C LEU A 187 6.06 -3.77 -9.84
N ASP A 188 7.17 -4.08 -10.51
CA ASP A 188 7.14 -4.55 -11.89
C ASP A 188 6.44 -5.92 -12.05
N ARG A 189 6.53 -6.78 -11.02
CA ARG A 189 5.88 -8.10 -11.01
C ARG A 189 4.41 -8.04 -10.63
N VAL A 190 4.02 -7.15 -9.69
CA VAL A 190 2.67 -7.20 -9.13
C VAL A 190 1.75 -6.09 -9.64
N ALA A 191 2.28 -4.92 -9.98
CA ALA A 191 1.46 -3.78 -10.35
C ALA A 191 0.84 -3.92 -11.74
N THR A 192 -0.45 -3.62 -11.82
CA THR A 192 -1.20 -3.49 -13.07
C THR A 192 -1.33 -2.04 -13.50
N HIS A 193 -1.15 -1.11 -12.56
CA HIS A 193 -1.23 0.33 -12.76
C HIS A 193 -0.17 1.03 -11.91
N VAL A 194 0.26 2.19 -12.35
CA VAL A 194 1.22 3.04 -11.63
C VAL A 194 0.61 4.41 -11.37
N LEU A 195 0.73 4.87 -10.12
CA LEU A 195 0.44 6.24 -9.72
C LEU A 195 1.78 6.92 -9.38
N ALA A 196 2.26 7.74 -10.31
CA ALA A 196 3.59 8.32 -10.23
C ALA A 196 3.55 9.78 -9.77
N PHE A 197 4.15 10.06 -8.62
CA PHE A 197 4.42 11.41 -8.15
C PHE A 197 5.68 11.95 -8.84
N GLU A 198 5.50 12.67 -9.95
CA GLU A 198 6.59 13.09 -10.86
C GLU A 198 7.29 14.38 -10.43
N GLY A 199 6.85 15.01 -9.34
CA GLY A 199 7.30 16.31 -8.87
C GLY A 199 6.43 17.46 -9.40
N ASN A 200 6.70 18.68 -8.95
CA ASN A 200 5.88 19.89 -9.26
C ASN A 200 4.38 19.69 -9.01
N SER A 201 4.04 18.91 -7.98
CA SER A 201 2.66 18.55 -7.59
C SER A 201 1.90 17.70 -8.63
N GLN A 202 2.57 17.27 -9.68
CA GLN A 202 1.97 16.44 -10.72
C GLN A 202 1.97 14.98 -10.30
N VAL A 203 0.78 14.36 -10.37
CA VAL A 203 0.60 12.93 -10.12
C VAL A 203 0.00 12.31 -11.38
N ARG A 204 0.72 11.34 -11.95
CA ARG A 204 0.33 10.70 -13.20
C ARG A 204 -0.27 9.33 -12.93
N TRP A 205 -1.45 9.08 -13.46
CA TRP A 205 -2.05 7.76 -13.58
C TRP A 205 -1.58 7.07 -14.86
N PHE A 206 -1.08 5.83 -14.74
CA PHE A 206 -0.60 5.05 -15.86
C PHE A 206 -1.14 3.62 -15.77
N GLU A 207 -1.70 3.10 -16.86
CA GLU A 207 -2.13 1.72 -16.99
C GLU A 207 -0.97 0.88 -17.52
N GLY A 208 -0.46 -0.04 -16.72
CA GLY A 208 0.71 -0.86 -17.00
C GLY A 208 1.60 -1.03 -15.77
N ASN A 209 2.63 -1.86 -15.90
CA ASN A 209 3.60 -2.10 -14.84
C ASN A 209 4.68 -0.99 -14.76
N PHE A 210 5.62 -1.16 -13.84
CA PHE A 210 6.67 -0.16 -13.61
C PHE A 210 7.60 0.01 -14.82
N SER A 211 8.01 -1.07 -15.48
CA SER A 211 8.88 -1.02 -16.66
C SER A 211 8.21 -0.32 -17.85
N GLU A 212 6.93 -0.57 -18.06
CA GLU A 212 6.14 0.08 -19.11
C GLU A 212 6.00 1.58 -18.85
N TYR A 213 5.74 1.97 -17.60
CA TYR A 213 5.74 3.37 -17.19
C TYR A 213 7.09 4.05 -17.45
N GLU A 214 8.22 3.42 -17.03
CA GLU A 214 9.55 3.99 -17.29
C GLU A 214 9.86 4.14 -18.78
N ALA A 215 9.45 3.16 -19.59
CA ALA A 215 9.63 3.20 -21.04
C ALA A 215 8.83 4.33 -21.68
N ALA A 216 7.57 4.51 -21.28
CA ALA A 216 6.71 5.60 -21.74
C ALA A 216 7.30 6.96 -21.34
N ARG A 217 7.74 7.11 -20.10
CA ARG A 217 8.35 8.34 -19.60
C ARG A 217 9.66 8.68 -20.32
N LYS A 218 10.51 7.71 -20.56
CA LYS A 218 11.76 7.92 -21.34
C LYS A 218 11.47 8.38 -22.77
N LYS A 219 10.43 7.84 -23.38
CA LYS A 219 10.01 8.22 -24.75
C LYS A 219 9.50 9.66 -24.81
N GLU A 220 8.76 10.11 -23.79
CA GLU A 220 8.21 11.47 -23.70
C GLU A 220 9.29 12.52 -23.38
N LEU A 221 10.19 12.22 -22.46
CA LEU A 221 11.22 13.18 -21.99
C LEU A 221 12.51 13.16 -22.84
N GLY A 222 12.67 12.20 -23.74
CA GLY A 222 13.92 12.02 -24.50
C GLY A 222 15.09 11.67 -23.61
N SER A 223 16.31 12.07 -24.00
CA SER A 223 17.54 11.78 -23.24
C SER A 223 17.69 12.56 -21.92
N GLU A 224 16.78 13.47 -21.60
CA GLU A 224 16.79 14.30 -20.37
C GLU A 224 16.17 13.62 -19.15
N ALA A 225 15.75 12.37 -19.24
CA ALA A 225 15.11 11.60 -18.16
C ALA A 225 16.09 11.18 -17.04
N THR A 226 16.88 12.10 -16.49
CA THR A 226 17.62 11.90 -15.25
C THR A 226 16.73 12.33 -14.05
N PRO A 227 16.71 11.59 -12.93
CA PRO A 227 15.93 11.95 -11.75
C PRO A 227 16.38 13.31 -11.20
N THR A 228 15.60 14.35 -11.46
CA THR A 228 15.88 15.67 -10.92
C THR A 228 15.30 15.76 -9.50
N ARG A 229 16.04 16.44 -8.60
CA ARG A 229 15.60 16.74 -7.23
C ARG A 229 14.20 17.37 -7.28
N MET A 230 13.26 16.87 -6.46
CA MET A 230 11.89 17.37 -6.44
C MET A 230 11.82 18.87 -6.20
N LYS A 231 11.14 19.58 -7.10
CA LYS A 231 10.75 20.97 -6.93
C LYS A 231 9.25 21.00 -6.62
N TYR A 232 8.87 21.79 -5.62
CA TYR A 232 7.46 22.04 -5.29
C TYR A 232 6.98 23.32 -5.94
N LYS A 233 5.73 23.29 -6.41
CA LYS A 233 5.06 24.48 -6.92
C LYS A 233 4.57 25.33 -5.75
N PRO A 234 4.88 26.63 -5.64
CA PRO A 234 4.32 27.46 -4.58
C PRO A 234 2.80 27.63 -4.77
N LEU A 235 2.05 27.60 -3.67
CA LEU A 235 0.63 27.91 -3.66
C LEU A 235 0.45 29.40 -4.03
N SER A 236 -0.19 29.67 -5.18
CA SER A 236 -0.67 31.00 -5.49
C SER A 236 -1.96 31.27 -4.69
N ARG A 237 -1.88 32.15 -3.69
CA ARG A 237 -3.07 32.66 -3.02
C ARG A 237 -3.77 33.60 -4.03
N GLY A 238 -4.96 33.21 -4.51
CA GLY A 238 -5.88 34.09 -5.17
C GLY A 238 -6.56 35.02 -4.17
#